data_b60aa872a28c05164010aaad4c7fe457
#
_entry.id   b60aa872a28c05164010aaad4c7fe457
#
_cell.length_a   1.000
_cell.length_b   1.000
_cell.length_c   1.000
_cell.angle_alpha   90.00
_cell.angle_beta   90.00
_cell.angle_gamma   90.00
#
_symmetry.space_group_name_H-M   'P 1'
#
loop_
_entity.id
_entity.type
_entity.pdbx_description
1 polymer ?
#
loop_
_entity_poly.entity_id
_entity_poly.type
_entity_poly.pdbx_seq_one_letter_code
_entity_poly.pdbx_strand_id
1 'polypeptide(L)'
;MKSLLQAGVADRFVTYVYDSLIPQAIDFGTDVAAFLLTFLVVYALGKLILGVSVGRLLSAREVDETLRKPARKVTGIVVLFIALAVAFAVAGFGNLLGSLATVVAALTLAVGFAAQDLIGNLVGGAFLIADREVQIGDWVEWNGHVGVIEDISFRVSRVRTFDNELITVPNGELANTAITNPVAKDKLRIQFLFGVGYDDDIDHAKRVITEEAKSHEEILDRPPVSVRLTELADSYVGLKSRFWIDEPDRSDFVRIRSEYAQAVKERCDAEEIEIPYPHRQLTGEVAVGEDTADPVETAD
;
A
#
# COMPACT_ATOMS: atom_id res chain seq x y z
N MET A 1 54.63 65.20 -30.96
CA MET A 1 53.93 64.76 -29.74
C MET A 1 52.87 63.68 -29.98
N LYS A 2 52.07 63.70 -31.05
CA LYS A 2 51.11 62.64 -31.39
C LYS A 2 51.76 61.29 -31.77
N SER A 3 52.94 61.31 -32.44
CA SER A 3 53.63 60.09 -32.89
C SER A 3 54.30 59.33 -31.79
N LEU A 4 54.80 60.00 -30.71
CA LEU A 4 55.39 59.35 -29.52
C LEU A 4 54.29 58.70 -28.61
N LEU A 5 53.11 59.28 -28.58
CA LEU A 5 51.97 58.72 -27.86
C LEU A 5 51.42 57.47 -28.60
N GLN A 6 51.41 57.45 -29.92
CA GLN A 6 50.97 56.28 -30.72
C GLN A 6 51.98 55.10 -30.60
N ALA A 7 53.30 55.38 -30.59
CA ALA A 7 54.32 54.35 -30.39
C ALA A 7 54.19 53.70 -29.01
N GLY A 8 53.98 54.49 -27.97
CA GLY A 8 53.82 53.95 -26.61
C GLY A 8 52.53 53.14 -26.39
N VAL A 9 51.46 53.42 -27.13
CA VAL A 9 50.21 52.63 -27.11
C VAL A 9 50.34 51.29 -27.83
N ALA A 10 51.04 51.31 -29.01
CA ALA A 10 51.30 50.09 -29.78
C ALA A 10 52.23 49.14 -28.99
N ASP A 11 53.29 49.64 -28.38
CA ASP A 11 54.17 48.80 -27.50
C ASP A 11 53.46 48.22 -26.33
N ARG A 12 52.59 48.95 -25.63
CA ARG A 12 51.80 48.43 -24.53
C ARG A 12 50.80 47.37 -25.00
N PHE A 13 50.21 47.53 -26.13
CA PHE A 13 49.29 46.54 -26.72
C PHE A 13 50.03 45.25 -27.11
N VAL A 14 51.19 45.37 -27.75
CA VAL A 14 52.03 44.21 -28.07
C VAL A 14 52.48 43.49 -26.82
N THR A 15 52.97 44.18 -25.79
CA THR A 15 53.35 43.61 -24.52
C THR A 15 52.15 42.89 -23.87
N TYR A 16 51.00 43.52 -23.81
CA TYR A 16 49.79 42.91 -23.28
C TYR A 16 49.39 41.63 -24.02
N VAL A 17 49.48 41.64 -25.37
CA VAL A 17 49.18 40.45 -26.17
C VAL A 17 50.16 39.31 -25.86
N TYR A 18 51.47 39.59 -25.85
CA TYR A 18 52.50 38.57 -25.65
C TYR A 18 52.57 38.08 -24.18
N ASP A 19 52.43 38.97 -23.21
CA ASP A 19 52.66 38.64 -21.80
C ASP A 19 51.36 38.18 -21.08
N SER A 20 50.20 38.49 -21.65
CA SER A 20 48.93 38.14 -21.02
C SER A 20 48.02 37.30 -21.89
N LEU A 21 47.71 37.68 -23.12
CA LEU A 21 46.72 36.98 -23.96
C LEU A 21 47.24 35.65 -24.48
N ILE A 22 48.50 35.60 -24.95
CA ILE A 22 49.04 34.35 -25.52
C ILE A 22 49.19 33.28 -24.44
N PRO A 23 49.79 33.55 -23.22
CA PRO A 23 49.83 32.57 -22.12
C PRO A 23 48.44 32.10 -21.71
N GLN A 24 47.47 33.01 -21.50
CA GLN A 24 46.11 32.65 -21.17
C GLN A 24 45.42 31.78 -22.20
N ALA A 25 45.68 32.03 -23.48
CA ALA A 25 45.14 31.23 -24.58
C ALA A 25 45.76 29.80 -24.59
N ILE A 26 47.08 29.73 -24.29
CA ILE A 26 47.79 28.43 -24.18
C ILE A 26 47.27 27.66 -22.96
N ASP A 27 47.14 28.30 -21.81
CA ASP A 27 46.65 27.67 -20.57
C ASP A 27 45.21 27.17 -20.76
N PHE A 28 44.34 28.01 -21.33
CA PHE A 28 42.96 27.58 -21.69
C PHE A 28 42.95 26.41 -22.68
N GLY A 29 43.83 26.43 -23.68
CA GLY A 29 43.96 25.32 -24.63
C GLY A 29 44.42 24.02 -23.95
N THR A 30 45.33 24.08 -22.99
CA THR A 30 45.79 22.92 -22.19
C THR A 30 44.71 22.40 -21.29
N ASP A 31 43.95 23.28 -20.65
CA ASP A 31 42.81 22.91 -19.80
C ASP A 31 41.72 22.20 -20.59
N VAL A 32 41.38 22.73 -21.76
CA VAL A 32 40.40 22.07 -22.67
C VAL A 32 40.92 20.72 -23.16
N ALA A 33 42.21 20.62 -23.51
CA ALA A 33 42.80 19.36 -23.93
C ALA A 33 42.80 18.32 -22.77
N ALA A 34 43.15 18.75 -21.56
CA ALA A 34 43.08 17.94 -20.34
C ALA A 34 41.65 17.47 -20.05
N PHE A 35 40.66 18.35 -20.20
CA PHE A 35 39.26 18.03 -20.07
C PHE A 35 38.82 16.93 -21.05
N LEU A 36 39.08 17.13 -22.33
CA LEU A 36 38.67 16.19 -23.38
C LEU A 36 39.34 14.80 -23.17
N LEU A 37 40.64 14.80 -22.88
CA LEU A 37 41.38 13.57 -22.65
C LEU A 37 40.84 12.82 -21.43
N THR A 38 40.69 13.50 -20.30
CA THR A 38 40.18 12.93 -19.04
C THR A 38 38.76 12.41 -19.24
N PHE A 39 37.89 13.20 -19.87
CA PHE A 39 36.53 12.81 -20.17
C PHE A 39 36.48 11.52 -21.00
N LEU A 40 37.24 11.46 -22.09
CA LEU A 40 37.26 10.30 -22.99
C LEU A 40 37.78 9.03 -22.27
N VAL A 41 38.86 9.17 -21.46
CA VAL A 41 39.44 8.07 -20.72
C VAL A 41 38.47 7.57 -19.62
N VAL A 42 37.93 8.46 -18.81
CA VAL A 42 37.02 8.09 -17.71
C VAL A 42 35.70 7.53 -18.28
N TYR A 43 35.17 8.10 -19.35
CA TYR A 43 33.95 7.59 -19.99
C TYR A 43 34.18 6.21 -20.60
N ALA A 44 35.29 5.99 -21.30
CA ALA A 44 35.60 4.69 -21.88
C ALA A 44 35.82 3.62 -20.81
N LEU A 45 36.60 3.93 -19.77
CA LEU A 45 36.82 3.03 -18.62
C LEU A 45 35.53 2.75 -17.87
N GLY A 46 34.73 3.78 -17.59
CA GLY A 46 33.45 3.64 -16.90
C GLY A 46 32.48 2.77 -17.69
N LYS A 47 32.39 2.97 -19.01
CA LYS A 47 31.55 2.16 -19.89
C LYS A 47 32.03 0.71 -19.97
N LEU A 48 33.35 0.48 -20.00
CA LEU A 48 33.94 -0.85 -20.02
C LEU A 48 33.69 -1.56 -18.68
N ILE A 49 34.02 -0.93 -17.55
CA ILE A 49 33.93 -1.54 -16.22
C ILE A 49 32.47 -1.69 -15.79
N LEU A 50 31.73 -0.59 -15.69
CA LEU A 50 30.35 -0.62 -15.18
C LEU A 50 29.39 -1.26 -16.18
N GLY A 51 29.55 -0.99 -17.48
CA GLY A 51 28.70 -1.57 -18.51
C GLY A 51 28.83 -3.09 -18.61
N VAL A 52 30.07 -3.61 -18.50
CA VAL A 52 30.32 -5.06 -18.49
C VAL A 52 29.88 -5.70 -17.17
N SER A 53 30.20 -5.07 -16.04
CA SER A 53 29.83 -5.59 -14.71
C SER A 53 28.30 -5.65 -14.51
N VAL A 54 27.60 -4.58 -14.84
CA VAL A 54 26.13 -4.55 -14.78
C VAL A 54 25.52 -5.52 -15.78
N GLY A 55 26.08 -5.60 -17.00
CA GLY A 55 25.62 -6.57 -18.00
C GLY A 55 25.78 -8.03 -17.52
N ARG A 56 26.90 -8.38 -16.92
CA ARG A 56 27.13 -9.73 -16.35
C ARG A 56 26.24 -10.02 -15.17
N LEU A 57 26.05 -9.07 -14.26
CA LEU A 57 25.20 -9.22 -13.09
C LEU A 57 23.73 -9.45 -13.49
N LEU A 58 23.23 -8.68 -14.44
CA LEU A 58 21.86 -8.82 -14.94
C LEU A 58 21.64 -10.13 -15.71
N SER A 59 22.68 -10.62 -16.42
CA SER A 59 22.59 -11.93 -17.10
C SER A 59 22.70 -13.11 -16.13
N ALA A 60 23.51 -12.99 -15.08
CA ALA A 60 23.67 -14.04 -14.07
C ALA A 60 22.44 -14.22 -13.18
N ARG A 61 21.60 -13.18 -13.09
CA ARG A 61 20.34 -13.19 -12.32
C ARG A 61 19.10 -13.44 -13.17
N GLU A 62 19.25 -13.83 -14.43
CA GLU A 62 18.15 -14.10 -15.38
C GLU A 62 17.11 -12.96 -15.48
N VAL A 63 17.58 -11.71 -15.26
CA VAL A 63 16.71 -10.55 -15.29
C VAL A 63 16.12 -10.38 -16.69
N ASP A 64 14.83 -10.14 -16.76
CA ASP A 64 14.06 -9.98 -18.00
C ASP A 64 14.65 -8.94 -18.94
N GLU A 65 14.62 -9.18 -20.24
CA GLU A 65 15.16 -8.27 -21.24
C GLU A 65 14.52 -6.88 -21.18
N THR A 66 13.27 -6.81 -20.74
CA THR A 66 12.50 -5.59 -20.51
C THR A 66 13.18 -4.64 -19.50
N LEU A 67 13.86 -5.20 -18.49
CA LEU A 67 14.58 -4.45 -17.45
C LEU A 67 16.05 -4.22 -17.79
N ARG A 68 16.66 -5.06 -18.63
CA ARG A 68 18.07 -4.92 -19.03
C ARG A 68 18.34 -3.64 -19.83
N LYS A 69 17.44 -3.28 -20.76
CA LYS A 69 17.59 -2.07 -21.58
C LYS A 69 17.57 -0.77 -20.77
N PRO A 70 16.58 -0.54 -19.88
CA PRO A 70 16.59 0.62 -18.99
C PRO A 70 17.80 0.67 -18.06
N ALA A 71 18.18 -0.46 -17.45
CA ALA A 71 19.33 -0.54 -16.53
C ALA A 71 20.64 -0.11 -17.22
N ARG A 72 20.87 -0.56 -18.47
CA ARG A 72 22.03 -0.13 -19.28
C ARG A 72 22.00 1.36 -19.60
N LYS A 73 20.83 1.93 -19.90
CA LYS A 73 20.69 3.38 -20.12
C LYS A 73 21.03 4.18 -18.88
N VAL A 74 20.49 3.79 -17.73
CA VAL A 74 20.78 4.43 -16.44
C VAL A 74 22.28 4.35 -16.13
N THR A 75 22.90 3.17 -16.28
CA THR A 75 24.35 2.99 -16.11
C THR A 75 25.13 3.93 -17.04
N GLY A 76 24.73 4.05 -18.30
CA GLY A 76 25.37 4.97 -19.25
C GLY A 76 25.26 6.44 -18.83
N ILE A 77 24.13 6.88 -18.33
CA ILE A 77 23.91 8.22 -17.78
C ILE A 77 24.81 8.48 -16.57
N VAL A 78 24.87 7.54 -15.62
CA VAL A 78 25.73 7.64 -14.43
C VAL A 78 27.21 7.75 -14.82
N VAL A 79 27.69 6.91 -15.77
CA VAL A 79 29.06 6.98 -16.28
C VAL A 79 29.35 8.34 -16.94
N LEU A 80 28.40 8.87 -17.71
CA LEU A 80 28.52 10.19 -18.34
C LEU A 80 28.70 11.31 -17.30
N PHE A 81 27.86 11.31 -16.26
CA PHE A 81 27.98 12.33 -15.19
C PHE A 81 29.27 12.20 -14.40
N ILE A 82 29.73 11.01 -14.08
CA ILE A 82 31.01 10.78 -13.40
C ILE A 82 32.16 11.26 -14.29
N ALA A 83 32.15 10.91 -15.58
CA ALA A 83 33.20 11.32 -16.51
C ALA A 83 33.28 12.86 -16.65
N LEU A 84 32.13 13.52 -16.76
CA LEU A 84 32.03 14.98 -16.78
C LEU A 84 32.58 15.61 -15.49
N ALA A 85 32.16 15.12 -14.33
CA ALA A 85 32.59 15.65 -13.04
C ALA A 85 34.12 15.52 -12.85
N VAL A 86 34.69 14.36 -13.16
CA VAL A 86 36.13 14.12 -13.08
C VAL A 86 36.89 14.99 -14.09
N ALA A 87 36.41 15.12 -15.34
CA ALA A 87 37.03 15.94 -16.35
C ALA A 87 37.06 17.43 -15.98
N PHE A 88 35.97 17.96 -15.42
CA PHE A 88 35.92 19.34 -14.90
C PHE A 88 36.88 19.56 -13.73
N ALA A 89 36.96 18.58 -12.82
CA ALA A 89 37.86 18.65 -11.67
C ALA A 89 39.33 18.67 -12.07
N VAL A 90 39.74 17.81 -13.01
CA VAL A 90 41.12 17.68 -13.48
C VAL A 90 41.54 18.87 -14.35
N ALA A 91 40.64 19.38 -15.16
CA ALA A 91 40.91 20.52 -16.08
C ALA A 91 40.92 21.90 -15.36
N GLY A 92 40.84 21.96 -14.04
CA GLY A 92 40.88 23.25 -13.32
C GLY A 92 39.57 24.05 -13.33
N PHE A 93 38.50 23.50 -13.94
CA PHE A 93 37.19 24.17 -14.00
C PHE A 93 36.33 23.95 -12.74
N GLY A 94 36.97 23.80 -11.57
CA GLY A 94 36.28 23.54 -10.29
C GLY A 94 35.22 24.59 -9.91
N ASN A 95 35.44 25.88 -10.30
CA ASN A 95 34.45 26.92 -10.07
C ASN A 95 33.17 26.74 -10.90
N LEU A 96 33.27 26.19 -12.09
CA LEU A 96 32.11 25.83 -12.92
C LEU A 96 31.34 24.65 -12.30
N LEU A 97 32.05 23.66 -11.74
CA LEU A 97 31.42 22.57 -10.99
C LEU A 97 30.62 23.08 -9.80
N GLY A 98 31.14 24.06 -9.05
CA GLY A 98 30.43 24.70 -7.93
C GLY A 98 29.09 25.34 -8.39
N SER A 99 29.11 26.03 -9.53
CA SER A 99 27.88 26.62 -10.11
C SER A 99 26.87 25.58 -10.58
N LEU A 100 27.36 24.50 -11.18
CA LEU A 100 26.51 23.39 -11.63
C LEU A 100 25.97 22.54 -10.49
N ALA A 101 26.68 22.47 -9.37
CA ALA A 101 26.27 21.71 -8.19
C ALA A 101 24.87 22.10 -7.68
N THR A 102 24.53 23.38 -7.71
CA THR A 102 23.20 23.89 -7.32
C THR A 102 22.10 23.36 -8.26
N VAL A 103 22.38 23.39 -9.57
CA VAL A 103 21.43 22.87 -10.57
C VAL A 103 21.27 21.35 -10.42
N VAL A 104 22.37 20.63 -10.23
CA VAL A 104 22.34 19.17 -10.00
C VAL A 104 21.59 18.84 -8.72
N ALA A 105 21.80 19.59 -7.63
CA ALA A 105 21.06 19.40 -6.39
C ALA A 105 19.55 19.62 -6.58
N ALA A 106 19.15 20.67 -7.29
CA ALA A 106 17.74 20.94 -7.57
C ALA A 106 17.13 19.84 -8.45
N LEU A 107 17.83 19.36 -9.46
CA LEU A 107 17.37 18.25 -10.30
C LEU A 107 17.29 16.95 -9.51
N THR A 108 18.26 16.67 -8.63
CA THR A 108 18.23 15.48 -7.77
C THR A 108 17.02 15.50 -6.85
N LEU A 109 16.72 16.66 -6.25
CA LEU A 109 15.53 16.83 -5.41
C LEU A 109 14.23 16.62 -6.21
N ALA A 110 14.14 17.21 -7.41
CA ALA A 110 12.98 17.05 -8.28
C ALA A 110 12.76 15.57 -8.69
N VAL A 111 13.84 14.87 -9.06
CA VAL A 111 13.78 13.43 -9.39
C VAL A 111 13.44 12.60 -8.15
N GLY A 112 13.97 12.98 -6.98
CA GLY A 112 13.64 12.33 -5.70
C GLY A 112 12.15 12.41 -5.37
N PHE A 113 11.55 13.59 -5.52
CA PHE A 113 10.10 13.76 -5.35
C PHE A 113 9.30 12.99 -6.39
N ALA A 114 9.71 13.01 -7.66
CA ALA A 114 9.04 12.26 -8.71
C ALA A 114 9.13 10.73 -8.50
N ALA A 115 10.16 10.25 -7.83
CA ALA A 115 10.38 8.83 -7.53
C ALA A 115 9.83 8.40 -6.15
N GLN A 116 9.30 9.32 -5.34
CA GLN A 116 8.90 9.08 -3.95
C GLN A 116 7.93 7.89 -3.82
N ASP A 117 6.90 7.83 -4.65
CA ASP A 117 5.90 6.75 -4.60
C ASP A 117 6.51 5.39 -4.99
N LEU A 118 7.43 5.37 -5.94
CA LEU A 118 8.12 4.15 -6.32
C LEU A 118 8.97 3.63 -5.16
N ILE A 119 9.75 4.52 -4.54
CA ILE A 119 10.60 4.18 -3.39
C ILE A 119 9.72 3.74 -2.20
N GLY A 120 8.63 4.45 -1.93
CA GLY A 120 7.68 4.11 -0.88
C GLY A 120 7.09 2.71 -1.04
N ASN A 121 6.72 2.33 -2.27
CA ASN A 121 6.21 0.99 -2.56
C ASN A 121 7.28 -0.10 -2.42
N LEU A 122 8.52 0.18 -2.80
CA LEU A 122 9.64 -0.76 -2.63
C LEU A 122 9.95 -1.01 -1.15
N VAL A 123 10.05 0.06 -0.39
CA VAL A 123 10.31 0.02 1.05
C VAL A 123 9.14 -0.64 1.77
N GLY A 124 7.89 -0.29 1.42
CA GLY A 124 6.69 -0.92 1.93
C GLY A 124 6.66 -2.43 1.69
N GLY A 125 6.99 -2.87 0.46
CA GLY A 125 7.09 -4.31 0.14
C GLY A 125 8.18 -5.03 0.95
N ALA A 126 9.32 -4.39 1.16
CA ALA A 126 10.38 -4.95 1.99
C ALA A 126 9.95 -5.10 3.46
N PHE A 127 9.23 -4.12 4.00
CA PHE A 127 8.68 -4.21 5.36
C PHE A 127 7.60 -5.28 5.47
N LEU A 128 6.65 -5.35 4.54
CA LEU A 128 5.61 -6.39 4.54
C LEU A 128 6.18 -7.80 4.52
N ILE A 129 7.29 -8.04 3.75
CA ILE A 129 7.97 -9.34 3.71
C ILE A 129 8.75 -9.61 5.01
N ALA A 130 9.32 -8.56 5.62
CA ALA A 130 10.10 -8.70 6.86
C ALA A 130 9.22 -8.84 8.10
N ASP A 131 8.00 -8.31 8.06
CA ASP A 131 7.03 -8.37 9.14
C ASP A 131 6.33 -9.74 9.14
N ARG A 132 6.25 -10.36 10.33
CA ARG A 132 5.60 -11.66 10.50
C ARG A 132 4.10 -11.56 10.76
N GLU A 133 3.59 -10.35 10.96
CA GLU A 133 2.18 -10.14 11.30
C GLU A 133 1.26 -10.18 10.08
N VAL A 134 1.85 -10.11 8.87
CA VAL A 134 1.12 -10.19 7.59
C VAL A 134 1.88 -11.12 6.65
N GLN A 135 1.32 -12.26 6.33
CA GLN A 135 1.96 -13.29 5.50
C GLN A 135 1.11 -13.66 4.29
N ILE A 136 1.77 -14.28 3.29
CA ILE A 136 1.04 -14.86 2.16
C ILE A 136 0.18 -16.01 2.68
N GLY A 137 -1.09 -15.99 2.34
CA GLY A 137 -2.12 -16.91 2.83
C GLY A 137 -3.01 -16.31 3.92
N ASP A 138 -2.62 -15.20 4.53
CA ASP A 138 -3.42 -14.58 5.59
C ASP A 138 -4.69 -13.92 5.04
N TRP A 139 -5.76 -14.08 5.77
CA TRP A 139 -6.97 -13.28 5.63
C TRP A 139 -6.74 -11.91 6.26
N VAL A 140 -6.88 -10.86 5.47
CA VAL A 140 -6.69 -9.47 5.90
C VAL A 140 -7.87 -8.59 5.52
N GLU A 141 -8.06 -7.54 6.34
CA GLU A 141 -9.06 -6.50 6.12
C GLU A 141 -8.38 -5.12 6.22
N TRP A 142 -8.55 -4.28 5.20
CA TRP A 142 -8.00 -2.91 5.16
C TRP A 142 -8.89 -2.01 4.32
N ASN A 143 -9.04 -0.75 4.67
CA ASN A 143 -9.80 0.27 3.91
C ASN A 143 -11.18 -0.21 3.40
N GLY A 144 -11.86 -1.12 4.09
CA GLY A 144 -13.13 -1.71 3.65
C GLY A 144 -12.99 -2.86 2.65
N HIS A 145 -11.79 -3.22 2.26
CA HIS A 145 -11.50 -4.42 1.49
C HIS A 145 -11.22 -5.62 2.39
N VAL A 146 -11.57 -6.80 1.91
CA VAL A 146 -11.37 -8.07 2.61
C VAL A 146 -10.88 -9.12 1.62
N GLY A 147 -9.86 -9.89 1.99
CA GLY A 147 -9.37 -10.97 1.13
C GLY A 147 -8.19 -11.73 1.71
N VAL A 148 -7.61 -12.62 0.93
CA VAL A 148 -6.44 -13.42 1.26
C VAL A 148 -5.24 -12.95 0.45
N ILE A 149 -4.12 -12.72 1.11
CA ILE A 149 -2.87 -12.33 0.42
C ILE A 149 -2.36 -13.51 -0.39
N GLU A 150 -2.31 -13.37 -1.71
CA GLU A 150 -1.77 -14.39 -2.62
C GLU A 150 -0.28 -14.21 -2.91
N ASP A 151 0.15 -12.96 -3.03
CA ASP A 151 1.53 -12.63 -3.40
C ASP A 151 1.91 -11.24 -2.89
N ILE A 152 3.16 -11.10 -2.45
CA ILE A 152 3.79 -9.83 -2.14
C ILE A 152 4.98 -9.66 -3.10
N SER A 153 4.75 -8.92 -4.17
CA SER A 153 5.77 -8.62 -5.17
C SER A 153 6.55 -7.35 -4.78
N PHE A 154 7.50 -6.97 -5.61
CA PHE A 154 8.43 -5.86 -5.35
C PHE A 154 7.74 -4.50 -5.10
N ARG A 155 6.64 -4.20 -5.78
CA ARG A 155 5.94 -2.91 -5.72
C ARG A 155 4.48 -3.02 -5.29
N VAL A 156 3.88 -4.18 -5.50
CA VAL A 156 2.46 -4.42 -5.28
C VAL A 156 2.26 -5.75 -4.58
N SER A 157 1.23 -5.82 -3.75
CA SER A 157 0.68 -7.07 -3.22
C SER A 157 -0.59 -7.42 -3.97
N ARG A 158 -0.84 -8.72 -4.11
CA ARG A 158 -2.06 -9.26 -4.71
C ARG A 158 -2.89 -9.92 -3.64
N VAL A 159 -4.14 -9.47 -3.55
CA VAL A 159 -5.09 -9.98 -2.58
C VAL A 159 -6.29 -10.52 -3.32
N ARG A 160 -6.62 -11.79 -3.09
CA ARG A 160 -7.80 -12.42 -3.66
C ARG A 160 -8.98 -12.27 -2.72
N THR A 161 -10.05 -11.67 -3.19
CA THR A 161 -11.32 -11.56 -2.45
C THR A 161 -12.00 -12.94 -2.32
N PHE A 162 -12.98 -13.03 -1.45
CA PHE A 162 -13.79 -14.27 -1.30
C PHE A 162 -14.73 -14.51 -2.46
N ASP A 163 -14.95 -13.51 -3.31
CA ASP A 163 -15.68 -13.64 -4.60
C ASP A 163 -14.74 -14.00 -5.76
N ASN A 164 -13.49 -14.38 -5.44
CA ASN A 164 -12.42 -14.76 -6.39
C ASN A 164 -11.99 -13.63 -7.34
N GLU A 165 -12.10 -12.38 -6.90
CA GLU A 165 -11.56 -11.22 -7.58
C GLU A 165 -10.14 -10.94 -7.11
N LEU A 166 -9.28 -10.43 -7.99
CA LEU A 166 -7.91 -10.08 -7.67
C LEU A 166 -7.76 -8.57 -7.49
N ILE A 167 -7.48 -8.14 -6.27
CA ILE A 167 -7.12 -6.75 -5.95
C ILE A 167 -5.59 -6.62 -5.99
N THR A 168 -5.08 -5.69 -6.79
CA THR A 168 -3.66 -5.33 -6.81
C THR A 168 -3.47 -4.03 -6.04
N VAL A 169 -2.79 -4.11 -4.91
CA VAL A 169 -2.59 -3.00 -3.98
C VAL A 169 -1.14 -2.55 -4.00
N PRO A 170 -0.83 -1.24 -4.12
CA PRO A 170 0.51 -0.72 -3.90
C PRO A 170 1.02 -1.06 -2.50
N ASN A 171 2.24 -1.60 -2.38
CA ASN A 171 2.79 -2.01 -1.08
C ASN A 171 2.87 -0.87 -0.07
N GLY A 172 3.13 0.36 -0.54
CA GLY A 172 3.15 1.55 0.32
C GLY A 172 1.79 1.85 0.94
N GLU A 173 0.68 1.50 0.27
CA GLU A 173 -0.65 1.64 0.84
C GLU A 173 -0.85 0.66 1.99
N LEU A 174 -0.60 -0.63 1.79
CA LEU A 174 -0.71 -1.64 2.83
C LEU A 174 0.21 -1.35 4.02
N ALA A 175 1.48 -0.98 3.76
CA ALA A 175 2.45 -0.70 4.80
C ALA A 175 2.12 0.55 5.66
N ASN A 176 1.35 1.51 5.12
CA ASN A 176 0.99 2.74 5.81
C ASN A 176 -0.45 2.78 6.33
N THR A 177 -1.22 1.70 6.15
CA THR A 177 -2.61 1.60 6.58
C THR A 177 -2.75 0.60 7.72
N ALA A 178 -3.74 0.80 8.58
CA ALA A 178 -4.08 -0.21 9.58
C ALA A 178 -4.66 -1.45 8.89
N ILE A 179 -4.03 -2.59 9.11
CA ILE A 179 -4.49 -3.89 8.63
C ILE A 179 -5.04 -4.67 9.81
N THR A 180 -6.25 -5.19 9.68
CA THR A 180 -6.78 -6.20 10.58
C THR A 180 -6.45 -7.57 10.00
N ASN A 181 -5.72 -8.39 10.77
CA ASN A 181 -5.44 -9.77 10.43
C ASN A 181 -6.16 -10.68 11.45
N PRO A 182 -7.34 -11.23 11.10
CA PRO A 182 -8.12 -12.09 11.99
C PRO A 182 -7.43 -13.41 12.35
N VAL A 183 -6.51 -13.86 11.50
CA VAL A 183 -5.79 -15.15 11.64
C VAL A 183 -4.38 -15.00 12.22
N ALA A 184 -3.96 -13.79 12.56
CA ALA A 184 -2.65 -13.54 13.17
C ALA A 184 -2.47 -14.14 14.57
N LYS A 185 -3.55 -14.57 15.21
CA LYS A 185 -3.55 -15.21 16.54
C LYS A 185 -4.26 -16.55 16.45
N ASP A 186 -3.84 -17.49 17.28
CA ASP A 186 -4.37 -18.85 17.29
C ASP A 186 -5.88 -18.90 17.56
N LYS A 187 -6.47 -17.84 18.17
CA LYS A 187 -7.89 -17.80 18.54
C LYS A 187 -8.55 -16.54 18.00
N LEU A 188 -9.72 -16.73 17.38
CA LEU A 188 -10.58 -15.64 16.94
C LEU A 188 -11.86 -15.57 17.75
N ARG A 189 -12.23 -14.36 18.21
CA ARG A 189 -13.50 -14.13 18.90
C ARG A 189 -14.58 -13.75 17.92
N ILE A 190 -15.60 -14.59 17.81
CA ILE A 190 -16.82 -14.31 17.04
C ILE A 190 -17.85 -13.63 17.93
N GLN A 191 -18.59 -12.69 17.36
CA GLN A 191 -19.70 -12.02 18.01
C GLN A 191 -20.96 -12.17 17.16
N PHE A 192 -22.08 -12.45 17.84
CA PHE A 192 -23.40 -12.50 17.21
C PHE A 192 -24.41 -11.80 18.10
N LEU A 193 -25.29 -11.01 17.50
CA LEU A 193 -26.36 -10.33 18.22
C LEU A 193 -27.68 -11.07 17.97
N PHE A 194 -28.31 -11.57 19.02
CA PHE A 194 -29.65 -12.13 19.00
C PHE A 194 -30.63 -11.11 19.56
N GLY A 195 -31.73 -10.87 18.86
CA GLY A 195 -32.84 -10.08 19.36
C GLY A 195 -33.91 -11.02 19.94
N VAL A 196 -34.32 -10.78 21.18
CA VAL A 196 -35.42 -11.51 21.84
C VAL A 196 -36.54 -10.55 22.19
N GLY A 197 -37.75 -11.08 22.39
CA GLY A 197 -38.93 -10.30 22.74
C GLY A 197 -38.78 -9.53 24.08
N TYR A 198 -39.49 -8.44 24.24
CA TYR A 198 -39.50 -7.66 25.50
C TYR A 198 -40.21 -8.40 26.64
N ASP A 199 -41.13 -9.28 26.29
CA ASP A 199 -41.90 -10.08 27.28
C ASP A 199 -41.20 -11.38 27.66
N ASP A 200 -40.09 -11.73 26.99
CA ASP A 200 -39.32 -12.95 27.28
C ASP A 200 -38.49 -12.88 28.55
N ASP A 201 -38.27 -14.02 29.22
CA ASP A 201 -37.29 -14.15 30.29
C ASP A 201 -35.86 -14.06 29.73
N ILE A 202 -35.25 -12.91 29.96
CA ILE A 202 -33.90 -12.60 29.48
C ILE A 202 -32.84 -13.57 30.01
N ASP A 203 -32.97 -14.05 31.23
CA ASP A 203 -32.01 -14.99 31.82
C ASP A 203 -32.23 -16.41 31.26
N HIS A 204 -33.45 -16.78 30.92
CA HIS A 204 -33.75 -18.00 30.18
C HIS A 204 -33.14 -17.94 28.77
N ALA A 205 -33.38 -16.87 28.01
CA ALA A 205 -32.80 -16.67 26.67
C ALA A 205 -31.26 -16.71 26.69
N LYS A 206 -30.60 -16.06 27.68
CA LYS A 206 -29.15 -16.14 27.84
C LYS A 206 -28.66 -17.58 28.11
N ARG A 207 -29.39 -18.38 28.88
CA ARG A 207 -29.02 -19.78 29.11
C ARG A 207 -29.09 -20.57 27.82
N VAL A 208 -30.18 -20.49 27.09
CA VAL A 208 -30.37 -21.16 25.78
C VAL A 208 -29.26 -20.83 24.83
N ILE A 209 -29.00 -19.54 24.61
CA ILE A 209 -27.94 -19.06 23.71
C ILE A 209 -26.55 -19.55 24.15
N THR A 210 -26.29 -19.62 25.45
CA THR A 210 -25.02 -20.11 26.01
C THR A 210 -24.87 -21.61 25.85
N GLU A 211 -25.94 -22.39 26.06
CA GLU A 211 -25.95 -23.85 25.95
C GLU A 211 -25.69 -24.27 24.51
N GLU A 212 -26.33 -23.62 23.53
CA GLU A 212 -26.09 -23.91 22.11
C GLU A 212 -24.64 -23.60 21.70
N ALA A 213 -24.04 -22.51 22.19
CA ALA A 213 -22.62 -22.27 21.96
C ALA A 213 -21.71 -23.34 22.54
N LYS A 214 -22.05 -23.89 23.72
CA LYS A 214 -21.26 -24.95 24.38
C LYS A 214 -21.45 -26.33 23.77
N SER A 215 -22.58 -26.58 23.08
CA SER A 215 -22.85 -27.84 22.40
C SER A 215 -22.13 -27.95 21.06
N HIS A 216 -21.65 -26.81 20.51
CA HIS A 216 -20.95 -26.77 19.24
C HIS A 216 -19.49 -27.20 19.39
N GLU A 217 -19.07 -28.26 18.69
CA GLU A 217 -17.75 -28.92 18.88
C GLU A 217 -16.55 -27.98 18.62
N GLU A 218 -16.69 -27.01 17.72
CA GLU A 218 -15.60 -26.11 17.33
C GLU A 218 -15.61 -24.77 18.09
N ILE A 219 -16.57 -24.57 19.00
CA ILE A 219 -16.57 -23.42 19.90
C ILE A 219 -15.81 -23.78 21.17
N LEU A 220 -14.80 -22.97 21.49
CA LEU A 220 -13.92 -23.23 22.62
C LEU A 220 -14.61 -23.01 23.95
N ASP A 221 -14.37 -23.92 24.90
CA ASP A 221 -14.74 -23.75 26.32
C ASP A 221 -13.93 -22.66 27.03
N ARG A 222 -12.72 -22.39 26.55
CA ARG A 222 -11.79 -21.39 27.11
C ARG A 222 -11.14 -20.55 26.03
N PRO A 223 -11.34 -19.22 26.06
CA PRO A 223 -12.13 -18.43 27.04
C PRO A 223 -13.63 -18.74 26.96
N PRO A 224 -14.36 -18.59 28.10
CA PRO A 224 -15.76 -19.01 28.18
C PRO A 224 -16.67 -18.15 27.28
N VAL A 225 -17.73 -18.77 26.78
CA VAL A 225 -18.83 -18.08 26.09
C VAL A 225 -19.46 -17.06 27.04
N SER A 226 -19.78 -15.90 26.52
CA SER A 226 -20.48 -14.87 27.28
C SER A 226 -21.63 -14.29 26.47
N VAL A 227 -22.82 -14.25 27.08
CA VAL A 227 -24.03 -13.64 26.53
C VAL A 227 -24.43 -12.47 27.41
N ARG A 228 -24.50 -11.27 26.82
CA ARG A 228 -24.83 -10.05 27.57
C ARG A 228 -25.88 -9.24 26.84
N LEU A 229 -26.81 -8.65 27.59
CA LEU A 229 -27.68 -7.62 27.10
C LEU A 229 -26.82 -6.40 26.74
N THR A 230 -26.91 -5.92 25.51
CA THR A 230 -26.10 -4.81 24.99
C THR A 230 -26.93 -3.66 24.48
N GLU A 231 -28.20 -3.89 24.14
CA GLU A 231 -29.10 -2.84 23.67
C GLU A 231 -30.57 -3.18 23.97
N LEU A 232 -31.35 -2.14 24.10
CA LEU A 232 -32.83 -2.18 24.11
C LEU A 232 -33.27 -1.43 22.85
N ALA A 233 -33.57 -2.18 21.79
CA ALA A 233 -33.92 -1.65 20.48
C ALA A 233 -35.43 -1.43 20.37
N ASP A 234 -35.90 -0.82 19.27
CA ASP A 234 -37.32 -0.47 19.09
C ASP A 234 -38.25 -1.67 19.12
N SER A 235 -37.79 -2.86 18.78
CA SER A 235 -38.63 -4.07 18.67
C SER A 235 -38.04 -5.28 19.37
N TYR A 236 -36.83 -5.22 19.94
CA TYR A 236 -36.19 -6.38 20.57
C TYR A 236 -35.22 -5.96 21.69
N VAL A 237 -34.93 -6.92 22.55
CA VAL A 237 -33.83 -6.85 23.53
C VAL A 237 -32.62 -7.55 22.94
N GLY A 238 -31.51 -6.81 22.76
CA GLY A 238 -30.30 -7.32 22.11
C GLY A 238 -29.38 -8.08 23.05
N LEU A 239 -29.23 -9.38 22.84
CA LEU A 239 -28.33 -10.28 23.55
C LEU A 239 -27.11 -10.59 22.70
N LYS A 240 -25.97 -9.98 23.04
CA LYS A 240 -24.71 -10.17 22.31
C LYS A 240 -23.97 -11.40 22.86
N SER A 241 -23.95 -12.45 22.08
CA SER A 241 -23.10 -13.63 22.31
C SER A 241 -21.69 -13.37 21.82
N ARG A 242 -20.69 -13.84 22.59
CA ARG A 242 -19.26 -13.80 22.24
C ARG A 242 -18.67 -15.16 22.59
N PHE A 243 -18.03 -15.76 21.59
CA PHE A 243 -17.38 -17.05 21.72
C PHE A 243 -16.08 -17.08 20.93
N TRP A 244 -15.27 -18.12 21.09
CA TRP A 244 -13.96 -18.23 20.51
C TRP A 244 -13.84 -19.52 19.69
N ILE A 245 -13.11 -19.44 18.58
CA ILE A 245 -12.72 -20.59 17.76
C ILE A 245 -11.20 -20.66 17.69
N ASP A 246 -10.65 -21.84 17.48
CA ASP A 246 -9.22 -22.11 17.38
C ASP A 246 -8.77 -22.15 15.93
N GLU A 247 -7.51 -21.78 15.66
CA GLU A 247 -6.87 -21.82 14.34
C GLU A 247 -7.81 -21.41 13.19
N PRO A 248 -8.43 -20.21 13.27
CA PRO A 248 -9.53 -19.85 12.37
C PRO A 248 -9.06 -19.64 10.95
N ASP A 249 -9.84 -20.15 10.01
CA ASP A 249 -9.84 -19.63 8.64
C ASP A 249 -11.17 -18.91 8.34
N ARG A 250 -11.27 -18.33 7.15
CA ARG A 250 -12.48 -17.60 6.76
C ARG A 250 -13.69 -18.53 6.57
N SER A 251 -13.48 -19.73 6.07
CA SER A 251 -14.55 -20.70 5.82
C SER A 251 -15.15 -21.19 7.15
N ASP A 252 -14.29 -21.50 8.11
CA ASP A 252 -14.70 -21.89 9.46
C ASP A 252 -15.43 -20.76 10.19
N PHE A 253 -14.91 -19.54 10.10
CA PHE A 253 -15.58 -18.37 10.67
C PHE A 253 -17.03 -18.22 10.17
N VAL A 254 -17.25 -18.34 8.86
CA VAL A 254 -18.59 -18.18 8.28
C VAL A 254 -19.48 -19.37 8.62
N ARG A 255 -18.95 -20.58 8.50
CA ARG A 255 -19.68 -21.83 8.77
C ARG A 255 -20.12 -21.90 10.24
N ILE A 256 -19.18 -21.83 11.17
CA ILE A 256 -19.46 -21.92 12.62
C ILE A 256 -20.44 -20.84 13.05
N ARG A 257 -20.27 -19.61 12.55
CA ARG A 257 -21.17 -18.50 12.85
C ARG A 257 -22.60 -18.77 12.34
N SER A 258 -22.75 -19.38 11.17
CA SER A 258 -24.03 -19.73 10.57
C SER A 258 -24.70 -20.89 11.30
N GLU A 259 -23.96 -21.98 11.57
CA GLU A 259 -24.45 -23.16 12.27
C GLU A 259 -24.92 -22.79 13.67
N TYR A 260 -24.13 -22.02 14.41
CA TYR A 260 -24.50 -21.53 15.73
C TYR A 260 -25.76 -20.65 15.70
N ALA A 261 -25.86 -19.71 14.74
CA ALA A 261 -27.02 -18.84 14.61
C ALA A 261 -28.29 -19.65 14.31
N GLN A 262 -28.18 -20.69 13.46
CA GLN A 262 -29.29 -21.59 13.15
C GLN A 262 -29.71 -22.42 14.36
N ALA A 263 -28.76 -23.03 15.07
CA ALA A 263 -29.02 -23.82 16.27
C ALA A 263 -29.75 -23.00 17.36
N VAL A 264 -29.27 -21.78 17.60
CA VAL A 264 -29.92 -20.86 18.55
C VAL A 264 -31.34 -20.52 18.09
N LYS A 265 -31.56 -20.28 16.80
CA LYS A 265 -32.90 -20.00 16.25
C LYS A 265 -33.85 -21.17 16.48
N GLU A 266 -33.42 -22.38 16.14
CA GLU A 266 -34.22 -23.60 16.32
C GLU A 266 -34.55 -23.87 17.79
N ARG A 267 -33.59 -23.63 18.68
CA ARG A 267 -33.77 -23.78 20.11
C ARG A 267 -34.70 -22.70 20.69
N CYS A 268 -34.61 -21.46 20.24
CA CYS A 268 -35.54 -20.40 20.67
C CYS A 268 -36.99 -20.77 20.28
N ASP A 269 -37.20 -21.29 19.07
CA ASP A 269 -38.54 -21.76 18.64
C ASP A 269 -39.06 -22.91 19.58
N ALA A 270 -38.20 -23.84 19.96
CA ALA A 270 -38.56 -24.97 20.81
C ALA A 270 -38.84 -24.58 22.29
N GLU A 271 -38.20 -23.51 22.75
CA GLU A 271 -38.33 -22.99 24.13
C GLU A 271 -39.29 -21.79 24.21
N GLU A 272 -40.05 -21.52 23.14
CA GLU A 272 -41.03 -20.43 23.05
C GLU A 272 -40.43 -19.03 23.33
N ILE A 273 -39.15 -18.84 22.99
CA ILE A 273 -38.48 -17.53 23.03
C ILE A 273 -38.73 -16.80 21.70
N GLU A 274 -39.36 -15.64 21.77
CA GLU A 274 -39.70 -14.88 20.57
C GLU A 274 -38.45 -14.24 19.93
N ILE A 275 -38.26 -14.41 18.63
CA ILE A 275 -37.40 -13.58 17.78
C ILE A 275 -38.31 -12.60 17.07
N PRO A 276 -38.42 -11.35 17.57
CA PRO A 276 -39.54 -10.48 17.19
C PRO A 276 -39.39 -9.93 15.79
N TYR A 277 -40.53 -9.82 15.10
CA TYR A 277 -40.65 -9.00 13.92
C TYR A 277 -40.63 -7.49 14.28
N PRO A 278 -40.36 -6.59 13.33
CA PRO A 278 -40.48 -5.16 13.62
C PRO A 278 -41.87 -4.78 14.10
N HIS A 279 -42.00 -4.29 15.34
CA HIS A 279 -43.24 -3.83 15.92
C HIS A 279 -43.45 -2.34 15.62
N ARG A 280 -44.68 -1.96 15.29
CA ARG A 280 -45.08 -0.56 15.16
C ARG A 280 -46.37 -0.33 15.94
N GLN A 281 -46.33 0.56 16.91
CA GLN A 281 -47.53 1.00 17.61
C GLN A 281 -48.18 2.13 16.81
N LEU A 282 -49.39 1.87 16.30
CA LEU A 282 -50.22 2.90 15.65
C LEU A 282 -51.16 3.50 16.69
N THR A 283 -51.06 4.80 16.89
CA THR A 283 -51.96 5.55 17.76
C THR A 283 -52.89 6.41 16.91
N GLY A 284 -54.22 6.23 17.07
CA GLY A 284 -55.24 6.94 16.33
C GLY A 284 -56.50 6.10 16.10
N GLU A 285 -57.51 6.67 15.49
CA GLU A 285 -58.69 5.91 15.07
C GLU A 285 -58.42 5.24 13.72
N VAL A 286 -58.53 3.93 13.69
CA VAL A 286 -58.47 3.14 12.44
C VAL A 286 -59.91 2.93 11.97
N ALA A 287 -60.35 3.65 10.94
CA ALA A 287 -61.61 3.38 10.28
C ALA A 287 -61.42 2.14 9.38
N VAL A 288 -61.94 1.00 9.81
CA VAL A 288 -62.08 -0.19 8.96
C VAL A 288 -63.28 0.01 8.04
N GLY A 289 -63.03 0.38 6.80
CA GLY A 289 -64.11 0.37 5.79
C GLY A 289 -64.59 -1.06 5.54
N GLU A 290 -65.86 -1.35 5.87
CA GLU A 290 -66.48 -2.56 5.33
C GLU A 290 -66.53 -2.39 3.81
N ASP A 291 -65.76 -3.21 3.10
CA ASP A 291 -65.86 -3.34 1.65
C ASP A 291 -67.18 -4.03 1.36
N THR A 292 -68.25 -3.26 1.15
CA THR A 292 -69.50 -3.76 0.62
C THR A 292 -69.23 -4.12 -0.84
N ALA A 293 -68.84 -5.36 -1.06
CA ALA A 293 -68.83 -5.91 -2.39
C ALA A 293 -70.26 -5.87 -2.93
N ASP A 294 -70.56 -4.90 -3.78
CA ASP A 294 -71.81 -4.89 -4.57
C ASP A 294 -71.88 -6.22 -5.35
N PRO A 295 -73.02 -6.96 -5.25
CA PRO A 295 -73.20 -8.17 -6.01
C PRO A 295 -73.23 -7.84 -7.51
N VAL A 296 -72.32 -8.44 -8.25
CA VAL A 296 -72.32 -8.37 -9.73
C VAL A 296 -73.63 -8.89 -10.22
N GLU A 297 -74.51 -7.98 -10.72
CA GLU A 297 -75.73 -8.26 -11.37
C GLU A 297 -75.45 -9.01 -12.71
N THR A 298 -75.68 -10.31 -12.75
CA THR A 298 -75.61 -11.08 -13.98
C THR A 298 -76.84 -10.71 -14.85
N ALA A 299 -76.57 -9.93 -15.89
CA ALA A 299 -77.52 -9.66 -16.93
C ALA A 299 -77.59 -10.91 -17.87
N ASP A 300 -78.79 -11.41 -18.04
CA ASP A 300 -79.19 -12.41 -19.00
C ASP A 300 -78.91 -12.01 -20.45
#